data_00969b7e07b7a52865452ffc2025f58f
#
_entry.id   00969b7e07b7a52865452ffc2025f58f
#
_cell.length_a   1.000
_cell.length_b   1.000
_cell.length_c   1.000
_cell.angle_alpha   90.00
_cell.angle_beta   90.00
_cell.angle_gamma   90.00
#
_symmetry.space_group_name_H-M   'P 1'
#
loop_
_entity.id
_entity.type
_entity.pdbx_description
1 polymer ?
#
loop_
_entity_poly.entity_id
_entity_poly.type
_entity_poly.pdbx_seq_one_letter_code
_entity_poly.pdbx_strand_id
1 'polypeptide(L)'
;KMIRLIDITSKHIEEGVGGSCIQCPIALALQDEYKTIDVEVDNCGSPNLLVNKKGLLIDHSQSCDVQDFIELFDETYGVEENLCMETVQPFTLRIIER
;
A
#
# COMPACT_ATOMS: atom_id res chain seq x y z
N LYS A 1 -3.65 22.70 -1.20
CA LYS A 1 -3.64 21.23 -1.12
C LYS A 1 -3.37 20.63 -2.48
N MET A 2 -2.53 19.63 -2.51
CA MET A 2 -2.21 18.91 -3.72
C MET A 2 -2.48 17.43 -3.49
N ILE A 3 -2.83 16.74 -4.56
CA ILE A 3 -2.98 15.29 -4.50
C ILE A 3 -1.77 14.68 -5.21
N ARG A 4 -1.06 13.81 -4.51
CA ARG A 4 0.02 13.03 -5.09
C ARG A 4 -0.51 11.67 -5.50
N LEU A 5 -0.29 11.29 -6.74
CA LEU A 5 -0.71 10.00 -7.27
C LEU A 5 0.47 9.03 -7.21
N ILE A 6 0.25 7.90 -6.58
CA ILE A 6 1.28 6.88 -6.39
C ILE A 6 0.76 5.57 -6.96
N ASP A 7 1.41 5.06 -7.99
CA ASP A 7 0.98 3.83 -8.65
C ASP A 7 1.45 2.60 -7.86
N ILE A 8 0.50 1.79 -7.43
CA ILE A 8 0.76 0.48 -6.87
C ILE A 8 0.71 -0.48 -8.05
N THR A 9 1.86 -0.94 -8.51
CA THR A 9 1.98 -1.70 -9.74
C THR A 9 1.95 -3.20 -9.50
N SER A 10 1.85 -3.97 -10.59
CA SER A 10 1.94 -5.43 -10.52
C SER A 10 3.28 -5.87 -9.92
N LYS A 11 4.35 -5.14 -10.20
CA LYS A 11 5.66 -5.43 -9.64
C LYS A 11 5.66 -5.30 -8.12
N HIS A 12 5.02 -4.25 -7.59
CA HIS A 12 4.89 -4.08 -6.15
C HIS A 12 4.12 -5.23 -5.52
N ILE A 13 3.05 -5.68 -6.18
CA ILE A 13 2.26 -6.81 -5.69
C ILE A 13 3.09 -8.09 -5.71
N GLU A 14 3.84 -8.32 -6.78
CA GLU A 14 4.67 -9.52 -6.91
C GLU A 14 5.78 -9.56 -5.86
N GLU A 15 6.43 -8.44 -5.59
CA GLU A 15 7.55 -8.36 -4.65
C GLU A 15 7.11 -8.14 -3.21
N GLY A 16 5.85 -7.79 -2.98
CA GLY A 16 5.34 -7.49 -1.65
C GLY A 16 5.26 -8.72 -0.76
N VAL A 17 5.31 -8.47 0.55
CA VAL A 17 5.22 -9.52 1.59
C VAL A 17 3.99 -9.27 2.43
N GLY A 18 3.11 -10.26 2.52
CA GLY A 18 1.90 -10.18 3.31
C GLY A 18 2.20 -10.14 4.81
N GLY A 19 1.43 -9.36 5.54
CA GLY A 19 1.60 -9.21 6.98
C GLY A 19 2.79 -8.35 7.38
N SER A 20 3.49 -7.74 6.42
CA SER A 20 4.64 -6.89 6.70
C SER A 20 4.26 -5.42 6.62
N CYS A 21 4.63 -4.65 7.65
CA CYS A 21 4.40 -3.20 7.67
C CYS A 21 5.36 -2.44 6.77
N ILE A 22 6.48 -3.05 6.39
CA ILE A 22 7.55 -2.36 5.66
C ILE A 22 7.81 -2.94 4.28
N GLN A 23 7.20 -4.07 3.93
CA GLN A 23 7.43 -4.75 2.66
C GLN A 23 6.14 -5.12 1.91
N CYS A 24 4.99 -4.62 2.35
CA CYS A 24 3.75 -4.84 1.60
C CYS A 24 3.77 -4.01 0.30
N PRO A 25 2.90 -4.30 -0.67
CA PRO A 25 2.93 -3.59 -1.95
C PRO A 25 2.82 -2.07 -1.82
N ILE A 26 2.01 -1.58 -0.90
CA ILE A 26 1.85 -0.14 -0.68
C ILE A 26 3.15 0.45 -0.11
N ALA A 27 3.78 -0.24 0.85
CA ALA A 27 5.05 0.22 1.41
C ALA A 27 6.14 0.29 0.33
N LEU A 28 6.21 -0.71 -0.54
CA LEU A 28 7.19 -0.72 -1.63
C LEU A 28 6.95 0.44 -2.60
N ALA A 29 5.71 0.73 -2.93
CA ALA A 29 5.38 1.84 -3.81
C ALA A 29 5.74 3.19 -3.18
N LEU A 30 5.49 3.34 -1.88
CA LEU A 30 5.86 4.55 -1.15
C LEU A 30 7.38 4.72 -1.07
N GLN A 31 8.11 3.63 -0.88
CA GLN A 31 9.58 3.67 -0.89
C GLN A 31 10.10 4.17 -2.25
N ASP A 32 9.52 3.68 -3.33
CA ASP A 32 9.90 4.13 -4.67
C ASP A 32 9.56 5.60 -4.90
N GLU A 33 8.37 6.02 -4.50
CA GLU A 33 7.90 7.38 -4.74
C GLU A 33 8.68 8.41 -3.92
N TYR A 34 8.91 8.13 -2.64
CA TYR A 34 9.57 9.07 -1.72
C TYR A 34 11.07 8.83 -1.59
N LYS A 35 11.58 7.80 -2.26
CA LYS A 35 13.02 7.47 -2.30
C LYS A 35 13.62 7.33 -0.90
N THR A 36 12.92 6.60 -0.06
CA THR A 36 13.35 6.32 1.32
C THR A 36 12.94 4.91 1.70
N ILE A 37 13.70 4.27 2.58
CA ILE A 37 13.33 2.98 3.15
C ILE A 37 12.54 3.14 4.46
N ASP A 38 12.43 4.36 4.99
CA ASP A 38 11.72 4.62 6.23
C ASP A 38 10.23 4.80 5.93
N VAL A 39 9.55 3.68 5.68
CA VAL A 39 8.13 3.61 5.36
C VAL A 39 7.49 2.52 6.19
N GLU A 40 6.34 2.81 6.77
CA GLU A 40 5.52 1.82 7.48
C GLU A 40 4.08 1.93 6.99
N VAL A 41 3.45 0.78 6.81
CA VAL A 41 2.02 0.70 6.48
C VAL A 41 1.37 -0.18 7.54
N ASP A 42 0.45 0.39 8.30
CA ASP A 42 -0.26 -0.32 9.35
C ASP A 42 -1.76 -0.31 9.06
N ASN A 43 -2.44 -1.39 9.36
CA ASN A 43 -3.88 -1.53 9.12
C ASN A 43 -4.60 -2.02 10.38
N CYS A 44 -4.59 -1.20 11.43
CA CYS A 44 -5.31 -1.45 12.67
C CYS A 44 -6.65 -0.71 12.64
N GLY A 45 -7.65 -1.29 11.97
CA GLY A 45 -8.97 -0.67 11.84
C GLY A 45 -9.07 0.32 10.69
N SER A 46 -7.99 1.02 10.36
CA SER A 46 -7.90 1.88 9.18
C SER A 46 -6.44 1.95 8.74
N PRO A 47 -6.18 2.16 7.44
CA PRO A 47 -4.81 2.23 6.95
C PRO A 47 -4.08 3.45 7.49
N ASN A 48 -2.89 3.24 8.03
CA ASN A 48 -1.97 4.29 8.47
C ASN A 48 -0.70 4.19 7.66
N LEU A 49 -0.36 5.26 6.95
CA LEU A 49 0.84 5.31 6.13
C LEU A 49 1.82 6.30 6.74
N LEU A 50 3.04 5.85 7.00
CA LEU A 50 4.10 6.68 7.56
C LEU A 50 5.30 6.68 6.62
N VAL A 51 5.77 7.87 6.26
CA VAL A 51 6.98 8.04 5.46
C VAL A 51 7.90 9.00 6.22
N ASN A 52 9.11 8.56 6.51
CA ASN A 52 10.06 9.30 7.34
C ASN A 52 9.42 9.73 8.66
N LYS A 53 8.65 8.82 9.26
CA LYS A 53 7.94 9.00 10.54
C LYS A 53 6.84 10.05 10.51
N LYS A 54 6.41 10.47 9.32
CA LYS A 54 5.30 11.40 9.15
C LYS A 54 4.10 10.68 8.56
N GLY A 55 2.94 10.89 9.16
CA GLY A 55 1.69 10.31 8.66
C GLY A 55 1.28 10.95 7.35
N LEU A 56 0.90 10.12 6.39
CA LEU A 56 0.32 10.57 5.14
C LEU A 56 -1.20 10.49 5.23
N LEU A 57 -1.87 11.42 4.58
CA LEU A 57 -3.32 11.46 4.56
C LEU A 57 -3.83 10.88 3.24
N ILE A 58 -4.55 9.76 3.33
CA ILE A 58 -5.17 9.15 2.16
C ILE A 58 -6.41 9.94 1.77
N ASP A 59 -6.64 10.12 0.47
CA ASP A 59 -7.87 10.72 -0.03
C ASP A 59 -9.05 9.96 0.60
N HIS A 60 -9.92 10.69 1.27
CA HIS A 60 -11.00 10.12 2.06
C HIS A 60 -11.90 9.16 1.26
N SER A 61 -12.14 9.45 -0.02
CA SER A 61 -12.96 8.60 -0.87
C SER A 61 -12.32 7.25 -1.16
N GLN A 62 -11.03 7.08 -0.86
CA GLN A 62 -10.26 5.88 -1.18
C GLN A 62 -9.92 5.02 0.04
N SER A 63 -10.24 5.48 1.26
CA SER A 63 -9.82 4.80 2.49
C SER A 63 -10.28 3.34 2.56
N CYS A 64 -11.53 3.08 2.21
CA CYS A 64 -12.07 1.71 2.24
C CYS A 64 -11.40 0.82 1.20
N ASP A 65 -11.14 1.36 0.01
CA ASP A 65 -10.50 0.61 -1.07
C ASP A 65 -9.07 0.24 -0.70
N VAL A 66 -8.35 1.14 -0.04
CA VAL A 66 -6.98 0.87 0.42
C VAL A 66 -6.98 -0.20 1.50
N GLN A 67 -7.92 -0.12 2.45
CA GLN A 67 -8.05 -1.13 3.49
C GLN A 67 -8.37 -2.49 2.89
N ASP A 68 -9.32 -2.55 1.97
CA ASP A 68 -9.69 -3.79 1.28
C ASP A 68 -8.52 -4.40 0.52
N PHE A 69 -7.72 -3.56 -0.13
CA PHE A 69 -6.52 -4.02 -0.84
C PHE A 69 -5.55 -4.70 0.13
N ILE A 70 -5.26 -4.04 1.26
CA ILE A 70 -4.32 -4.59 2.25
C ILE A 70 -4.83 -5.93 2.79
N GLU A 71 -6.10 -5.99 3.18
CA GLU A 71 -6.69 -7.21 3.72
C GLU A 71 -6.68 -8.35 2.71
N LEU A 72 -7.08 -8.07 1.48
CA LEU A 72 -7.13 -9.07 0.43
C LEU A 72 -5.73 -9.58 0.08
N PHE A 73 -4.75 -8.69 0.02
CA PHE A 73 -3.37 -9.08 -0.22
C PHE A 73 -2.87 -10.01 0.88
N ASP A 74 -3.09 -9.64 2.14
CA ASP A 74 -2.64 -10.44 3.29
C ASP A 74 -3.33 -11.81 3.33
N GLU A 75 -4.62 -11.87 3.00
CA GLU A 75 -5.37 -13.12 2.98
C GLU A 75 -4.91 -14.08 1.89
N THR A 76 -4.48 -13.56 0.75
CA THR A 76 -4.09 -14.40 -0.39
C THR A 76 -2.60 -14.67 -0.46
N TYR A 77 -1.80 -13.95 0.32
CA TYR A 77 -0.34 -14.11 0.31
C TYR A 77 0.06 -15.48 0.81
N GLY A 78 0.87 -16.18 0.03
CA GLY A 78 1.40 -17.48 0.44
C GLY A 78 0.42 -18.65 0.42
N VAL A 79 -0.84 -18.43 0.04
CA VAL A 79 -1.85 -19.49 -0.02
C VAL A 79 -1.59 -20.37 -1.24
N GLU A 80 -1.42 -19.76 -2.41
CA GLU A 80 -1.07 -20.44 -3.65
C GLU A 80 -0.13 -19.55 -4.45
N GLU A 81 0.67 -20.18 -5.30
CA GLU A 81 1.55 -19.46 -6.21
C GLU A 81 0.69 -18.53 -7.10
N ASN A 82 1.06 -17.26 -7.16
CA ASN A 82 0.41 -16.23 -7.98
C ASN A 82 -1.03 -15.87 -7.58
N LEU A 83 -1.56 -16.39 -6.48
CA LEU A 83 -2.92 -16.07 -6.08
C LEU A 83 -3.09 -14.57 -5.82
N CYS A 84 -2.11 -13.93 -5.16
CA CYS A 84 -2.13 -12.49 -4.95
C CYS A 84 -2.19 -11.73 -6.28
N MET A 85 -1.38 -12.14 -7.25
CA MET A 85 -1.33 -11.48 -8.56
C MET A 85 -2.65 -11.61 -9.31
N GLU A 86 -3.36 -12.69 -9.11
CA GLU A 86 -4.65 -12.94 -9.77
C GLU A 86 -5.81 -12.23 -9.07
N THR A 87 -5.72 -12.09 -7.75
CA THR A 87 -6.83 -11.60 -6.92
C THR A 87 -6.75 -10.10 -6.67
N VAL A 88 -5.54 -9.57 -6.44
CA VAL A 88 -5.33 -8.18 -6.09
C VAL A 88 -4.93 -7.41 -7.34
N GLN A 89 -5.60 -6.29 -7.59
CA GLN A 89 -5.38 -5.48 -8.79
C GLN A 89 -4.50 -4.27 -8.51
N PRO A 90 -3.61 -3.90 -9.44
CA PRO A 90 -2.90 -2.63 -9.34
C PRO A 90 -3.88 -1.46 -9.27
N PHE A 91 -3.49 -0.41 -8.56
CA PHE A 91 -4.32 0.79 -8.46
C PHE A 91 -3.46 2.01 -8.21
N THR A 92 -4.06 3.18 -8.30
CA THR A 92 -3.39 4.44 -8.00
C THR A 92 -3.85 4.95 -6.65
N LEU A 93 -2.89 5.10 -5.74
CA LEU A 93 -3.13 5.62 -4.41
C LEU A 93 -3.11 7.15 -4.47
N ARG A 94 -4.11 7.79 -3.87
CA ARG A 94 -4.20 9.26 -3.82
C ARG A 94 -3.88 9.74 -2.41
N ILE A 95 -2.77 10.48 -2.29
CA ILE A 95 -2.33 11.06 -1.03
C ILE A 95 -2.58 12.57 -1.07
N ILE A 96 -3.21 13.08 -0.03
CA ILE A 96 -3.43 14.51 0.10
C ILE A 96 -2.21 15.12 0.78
N GLU A 97 -1.51 15.98 0.07
CA GLU A 97 -0.35 16.69 0.62
C GLU A 97 -0.75 18.07 1.10
N ARG A 98 -0.15 18.48 2.20
CA ARG A 98 -0.40 19.78 2.80
C ARG A 98 0.69 20.76 2.46
#